data_8e160ab8bd26110a75aeb48add9ba573
#
_entry.id   8e160ab8bd26110a75aeb48add9ba573
#
_cell.length_a   1.000
_cell.length_b   1.000
_cell.length_c   1.000
_cell.angle_alpha   90.00
_cell.angle_beta   90.00
_cell.angle_gamma   90.00
#
_symmetry.space_group_name_H-M   'P 1'
#
loop_
_entity.id
_entity.type
_entity.pdbx_description
1 polymer ?
#
loop_
_entity_poly.entity_id
_entity_poly.type
_entity_poly.pdbx_seq_one_letter_code
_entity_poly.pdbx_strand_id
1 'polypeptide(L)'
;MELHTTEKSLHGWGRTAPTTAHVLATEDVDVIKKAVAQVAEDNSDKPAHLRRGVIARGMGRSYGDPAQNGGGLVIDMQKLNKIHSIDPESALVDVDGGVTLDQLMKAALPYGLWVPVLPGTRQVTIG
;
A
#
# COMPACT_ATOMS: atom_id res chain seq x y z
N MET A 1 14.18 14.25 -10.61
CA MET A 1 14.59 12.88 -10.23
C MET A 1 13.64 11.93 -10.95
N GLU A 2 14.20 11.03 -11.70
CA GLU A 2 13.41 10.02 -12.41
C GLU A 2 12.87 8.99 -11.41
N LEU A 3 11.57 8.71 -11.49
CA LEU A 3 10.94 7.69 -10.66
C LEU A 3 11.22 6.31 -11.26
N HIS A 4 11.87 5.46 -10.49
CA HIS A 4 12.10 4.08 -10.88
C HIS A 4 10.84 3.23 -10.67
N THR A 5 10.02 3.15 -11.72
CA THR A 5 8.81 2.34 -11.71
C THR A 5 8.98 1.10 -12.58
N THR A 6 8.17 0.08 -12.31
CA THR A 6 8.06 -1.12 -13.12
C THR A 6 6.64 -1.23 -13.64
N GLU A 7 6.47 -1.46 -14.93
CA GLU A 7 5.16 -1.73 -15.49
C GLU A 7 4.69 -3.14 -15.11
N LYS A 8 3.50 -3.24 -14.53
CA LYS A 8 2.93 -4.51 -14.06
C LYS A 8 1.45 -4.60 -14.40
N SER A 9 1.01 -5.80 -14.75
CA SER A 9 -0.41 -6.15 -14.81
C SER A 9 -0.88 -6.53 -13.41
N LEU A 10 -1.88 -5.82 -12.91
CA LEU A 10 -2.44 -5.99 -11.57
C LEU A 10 -3.92 -6.34 -11.64
N HIS A 11 -4.38 -7.16 -10.72
CA HIS A 11 -5.79 -7.49 -10.54
C HIS A 11 -6.14 -7.53 -9.05
N GLY A 12 -7.43 -7.56 -8.72
CA GLY A 12 -7.92 -7.83 -7.38
C GLY A 12 -7.83 -9.31 -7.02
N TRP A 13 -8.17 -9.65 -5.79
CA TRP A 13 -8.17 -11.04 -5.32
C TRP A 13 -9.15 -11.92 -6.11
N GLY A 14 -10.26 -11.36 -6.56
CA GLY A 14 -11.26 -12.04 -7.40
C GLY A 14 -10.81 -12.31 -8.83
N ARG A 15 -9.67 -11.77 -9.27
CA ARG A 15 -9.08 -11.97 -10.61
C ARG A 15 -10.04 -11.65 -11.75
N THR A 16 -10.80 -10.56 -11.62
CA THR A 16 -11.79 -10.19 -12.64
C THR A 16 -11.14 -9.60 -13.89
N ALA A 17 -10.78 -8.33 -13.86
CA ALA A 17 -10.18 -7.64 -15.01
C ALA A 17 -8.81 -7.05 -14.62
N PRO A 18 -7.70 -7.56 -15.19
CA PRO A 18 -6.39 -6.98 -14.94
C PRO A 18 -6.24 -5.62 -15.62
N THR A 19 -5.46 -4.74 -15.01
CA THR A 19 -5.04 -3.46 -15.59
C THR A 19 -3.54 -3.30 -15.47
N THR A 20 -2.93 -2.65 -16.45
CA THR A 20 -1.50 -2.36 -16.43
C THR A 20 -1.27 -0.99 -15.79
N ALA A 21 -0.35 -0.93 -14.85
CA ALA A 21 0.01 0.27 -14.12
C ALA A 21 1.54 0.40 -13.96
N HIS A 22 2.01 1.60 -13.70
CA HIS A 22 3.38 1.85 -13.25
C HIS A 22 3.45 1.63 -11.75
N VAL A 23 4.29 0.72 -11.30
CA VAL A 23 4.40 0.35 -9.88
C VAL A 23 5.70 0.90 -9.29
N LEU A 24 5.57 1.68 -8.24
CA LEU A 24 6.67 2.17 -7.41
C LEU A 24 6.72 1.35 -6.13
N ALA A 25 7.82 0.64 -5.89
CA ALA A 25 8.06 -0.09 -4.65
C ALA A 25 9.30 0.49 -3.96
N THR A 26 9.11 1.12 -2.81
CA THR A 26 10.18 1.76 -2.05
C THR A 26 9.89 1.73 -0.55
N GLU A 27 10.93 1.72 0.25
CA GLU A 27 10.86 1.97 1.71
C GLU A 27 11.09 3.43 2.08
N ASP A 28 11.42 4.28 1.10
CA ASP A 28 11.72 5.69 1.28
C ASP A 28 10.45 6.54 1.14
N VAL A 29 9.97 7.08 2.26
CA VAL A 29 8.77 7.95 2.30
C VAL A 29 8.96 9.22 1.49
N ASP A 30 10.18 9.77 1.41
CA ASP A 30 10.42 10.98 0.63
C ASP A 30 10.32 10.72 -0.87
N VAL A 31 10.68 9.53 -1.32
CA VAL A 31 10.43 9.10 -2.71
C VAL A 31 8.93 9.02 -2.99
N ILE A 32 8.15 8.50 -2.05
CA ILE A 32 6.68 8.44 -2.18
C ILE A 32 6.08 9.85 -2.26
N LYS A 33 6.49 10.77 -1.38
CA LYS A 33 6.03 12.17 -1.41
C LYS A 33 6.33 12.84 -2.75
N LYS A 34 7.56 12.66 -3.26
CA LYS A 34 7.95 13.19 -4.57
C LYS A 34 7.14 12.59 -5.71
N ALA A 35 6.87 11.29 -5.66
CA ALA A 35 6.06 10.62 -6.66
C ALA A 35 4.62 11.18 -6.71
N VAL A 36 4.00 11.39 -5.56
CA VAL A 36 2.66 11.98 -5.45
C VAL A 36 2.66 13.41 -6.01
N ALA A 37 3.65 14.23 -5.65
CA ALA A 37 3.78 15.60 -6.14
C ALA A 37 3.99 15.62 -7.66
N GLN A 38 4.83 14.75 -8.20
CA GLN A 38 5.09 14.65 -9.65
C GLN A 38 3.82 14.30 -10.43
N VAL A 39 3.04 13.33 -9.95
CA VAL A 39 1.76 12.97 -10.60
C VAL A 39 0.77 14.13 -10.56
N ALA A 40 0.71 14.89 -9.46
CA ALA A 40 -0.14 16.08 -9.38
C ALA A 40 0.27 17.14 -10.41
N GLU A 41 1.57 17.39 -10.55
CA GLU A 41 2.13 18.31 -11.54
C GLU A 41 1.84 17.85 -12.97
N ASP A 42 2.11 16.58 -13.28
CA ASP A 42 1.86 15.98 -14.59
C ASP A 42 0.38 16.03 -15.03
N ASN A 43 -0.52 16.12 -14.06
CA ASN A 43 -1.96 16.23 -14.30
C ASN A 43 -2.47 17.68 -14.39
N SER A 44 -1.66 18.68 -14.03
CA SER A 44 -2.11 20.07 -13.94
C SER A 44 -2.72 20.59 -15.23
N ASP A 45 -2.10 20.28 -16.37
CA ASP A 45 -2.51 20.74 -17.70
C ASP A 45 -3.42 19.75 -18.45
N LYS A 46 -3.68 18.58 -17.88
CA LYS A 46 -4.48 17.56 -18.56
C LYS A 46 -5.97 17.77 -18.32
N PRO A 47 -6.82 17.57 -19.33
CA PRO A 47 -8.26 17.51 -19.13
C PRO A 47 -8.62 16.32 -18.20
N ALA A 48 -9.73 16.45 -17.47
CA ALA A 48 -10.11 15.51 -16.40
C ALA A 48 -10.12 14.02 -16.84
N HIS A 49 -10.58 13.74 -18.07
CA HIS A 49 -10.67 12.37 -18.58
C HIS A 49 -9.31 11.71 -18.89
N LEU A 50 -8.24 12.49 -19.00
CA LEU A 50 -6.87 12.00 -19.22
C LEU A 50 -6.03 11.94 -17.94
N ARG A 51 -6.55 12.48 -16.83
CA ARG A 51 -5.83 12.46 -15.56
C ARG A 51 -5.78 11.05 -15.02
N ARG A 52 -4.61 10.69 -14.53
CA ARG A 52 -4.39 9.44 -13.78
C ARG A 52 -3.75 9.79 -12.45
N GLY A 53 -4.37 9.32 -11.38
CA GLY A 53 -3.90 9.59 -10.02
C GLY A 53 -2.88 8.58 -9.52
N VAL A 54 -2.77 8.55 -8.21
CA VAL A 54 -1.93 7.60 -7.46
C VAL A 54 -2.81 6.83 -6.51
N ILE A 55 -2.57 5.53 -6.38
CA ILE A 55 -3.15 4.72 -5.31
C ILE A 55 -2.05 3.97 -4.55
N ALA A 56 -2.30 3.72 -3.29
CA ALA A 56 -1.54 2.77 -2.49
C ALA A 56 -2.10 1.36 -2.68
N ARG A 57 -1.23 0.36 -2.69
CA ARG A 57 -1.60 -1.05 -2.75
C ARG A 57 -0.85 -1.83 -1.69
N GLY A 58 -1.57 -2.56 -0.85
CA GLY A 58 -1.01 -3.51 0.10
C GLY A 58 -0.82 -4.90 -0.54
N MET A 59 -1.45 -5.91 0.02
CA MET A 59 -1.33 -7.30 -0.44
C MET A 59 -2.29 -7.67 -1.59
N GLY A 60 -3.08 -6.72 -2.10
CA GLY A 60 -4.02 -6.97 -3.21
C GLY A 60 -5.15 -7.92 -2.85
N ARG A 61 -5.67 -7.86 -1.63
CA ARG A 61 -6.71 -8.76 -1.14
C ARG A 61 -8.13 -8.25 -1.35
N SER A 62 -8.32 -7.04 -1.88
CA SER A 62 -9.63 -6.56 -2.32
C SER A 62 -10.15 -7.42 -3.46
N TYR A 63 -11.42 -7.81 -3.40
CA TYR A 63 -12.00 -8.72 -4.40
C TYR A 63 -12.12 -8.12 -5.79
N GLY A 64 -12.60 -6.88 -5.87
CA GLY A 64 -12.73 -6.14 -7.13
C GLY A 64 -11.46 -5.34 -7.46
N ASP A 65 -11.66 -4.14 -7.97
CA ASP A 65 -10.63 -3.24 -8.50
C ASP A 65 -10.19 -2.05 -7.62
N PRO A 66 -10.54 -1.95 -6.31
CA PRO A 66 -10.17 -0.78 -5.50
C PRO A 66 -8.67 -0.53 -5.40
N ALA A 67 -7.85 -1.57 -5.55
CA ALA A 67 -6.39 -1.49 -5.51
C ALA A 67 -5.75 -1.56 -6.92
N GLN A 68 -6.50 -1.18 -7.95
CA GLN A 68 -6.03 -1.07 -9.34
C GLN A 68 -6.06 0.38 -9.80
N ASN A 69 -5.14 0.75 -10.68
CA ASN A 69 -5.07 2.08 -11.27
C ASN A 69 -4.51 1.98 -12.69
N GLY A 70 -5.36 1.54 -13.61
CA GLY A 70 -4.96 1.34 -15.01
C GLY A 70 -4.38 2.60 -15.66
N GLY A 71 -3.17 2.50 -16.18
CA GLY A 71 -2.43 3.60 -16.80
C GLY A 71 -1.90 4.66 -15.81
N GLY A 72 -2.08 4.48 -14.51
CA GLY A 72 -1.62 5.39 -13.47
C GLY A 72 -0.47 4.84 -12.64
N LEU A 73 -0.20 5.51 -11.52
CA LEU A 73 0.83 5.10 -10.56
C LEU A 73 0.21 4.29 -9.41
N VAL A 74 0.80 3.15 -9.13
CA VAL A 74 0.50 2.34 -7.95
C VAL A 74 1.73 2.32 -7.06
N ILE A 75 1.57 2.70 -5.80
CA ILE A 75 2.61 2.59 -4.79
C ILE A 75 2.42 1.26 -4.07
N ASP A 76 3.36 0.34 -4.29
CA ASP A 76 3.40 -0.92 -3.53
C ASP A 76 3.94 -0.64 -2.13
N MET A 77 3.06 -0.72 -1.14
CA MET A 77 3.36 -0.38 0.24
C MET A 77 4.09 -1.48 1.00
N GLN A 78 4.29 -2.66 0.42
CA GLN A 78 4.83 -3.82 1.12
C GLN A 78 6.26 -3.62 1.65
N LYS A 79 7.03 -2.71 1.08
CA LYS A 79 8.37 -2.36 1.57
C LYS A 79 8.36 -1.43 2.79
N LEU A 80 7.27 -0.70 3.03
CA LEU A 80 7.05 0.03 4.27
C LEU A 80 6.43 -0.90 5.31
N ASN A 81 7.25 -1.74 5.92
CA ASN A 81 6.81 -2.85 6.75
C ASN A 81 7.48 -2.89 8.12
N LYS A 82 7.90 -1.74 8.65
CA LYS A 82 8.53 -1.66 9.97
C LYS A 82 7.49 -1.56 11.09
N ILE A 83 7.72 -2.32 12.14
CA ILE A 83 7.05 -2.15 13.44
C ILE A 83 7.99 -1.29 14.28
N HIS A 84 7.62 -0.03 14.51
CA HIS A 84 8.47 0.93 15.21
C HIS A 84 8.43 0.75 16.72
N SER A 85 7.24 0.49 17.27
CA SER A 85 7.07 0.24 18.70
C SER A 85 5.81 -0.57 19.02
N ILE A 86 5.89 -1.34 20.09
CA ILE A 86 4.76 -2.01 20.74
C ILE A 86 4.83 -1.63 22.21
N ASP A 87 3.81 -0.93 22.72
CA ASP A 87 3.71 -0.57 24.12
C ASP A 87 2.75 -1.54 24.83
N PRO A 88 3.25 -2.43 25.70
CA PRO A 88 2.41 -3.40 26.37
C PRO A 88 1.49 -2.80 27.45
N GLU A 89 1.79 -1.61 27.95
CA GLU A 89 0.95 -0.95 28.98
C GLU A 89 -0.28 -0.29 28.34
N SER A 90 -0.08 0.49 27.29
CA SER A 90 -1.17 1.16 26.57
C SER A 90 -1.84 0.27 25.54
N ALA A 91 -1.21 -0.84 25.16
CA ALA A 91 -1.61 -1.70 24.05
C ALA A 91 -1.65 -0.95 22.69
N LEU A 92 -0.83 0.07 22.53
CA LEU A 92 -0.67 0.80 21.29
C LEU A 92 0.55 0.30 20.52
N VAL A 93 0.44 0.34 19.20
CA VAL A 93 1.53 0.02 18.28
C VAL A 93 1.74 1.15 17.30
N ASP A 94 2.99 1.41 16.95
CA ASP A 94 3.39 2.31 15.88
C ASP A 94 4.01 1.47 14.77
N VAL A 95 3.36 1.44 13.60
CA VAL A 95 3.73 0.57 12.47
C VAL A 95 3.60 1.30 11.15
N ASP A 96 4.40 0.89 10.18
CA ASP A 96 4.21 1.29 8.79
C ASP A 96 2.94 0.70 8.19
N GLY A 97 2.34 1.41 7.23
CA GLY A 97 1.11 0.96 6.58
C GLY A 97 1.22 -0.35 5.80
N GLY A 98 2.42 -0.73 5.38
CA GLY A 98 2.71 -1.98 4.68
C GLY A 98 2.92 -3.20 5.59
N VAL A 99 2.90 -3.02 6.91
CA VAL A 99 2.92 -4.14 7.86
C VAL A 99 1.66 -4.98 7.70
N THR A 100 1.82 -6.30 7.59
CA THR A 100 0.67 -7.20 7.54
C THR A 100 0.16 -7.52 8.95
N LEU A 101 -1.13 -7.90 9.06
CA LEU A 101 -1.68 -8.39 10.33
C LEU A 101 -0.92 -9.63 10.82
N ASP A 102 -0.51 -10.52 9.92
CA ASP A 102 0.31 -11.69 10.27
C ASP A 102 1.60 -11.29 10.99
N GLN A 103 2.32 -10.31 10.41
CA GLN A 103 3.55 -9.77 10.98
C GLN A 103 3.31 -9.13 12.36
N LEU A 104 2.28 -8.29 12.46
CA LEU A 104 1.93 -7.63 13.72
C LEU A 104 1.52 -8.62 14.80
N MET A 105 0.66 -9.60 14.48
CA MET A 105 0.23 -10.61 15.44
C MET A 105 1.41 -11.43 16.01
N LYS A 106 2.34 -11.83 15.14
CA LYS A 106 3.55 -12.53 15.57
C LYS A 106 4.44 -11.68 16.48
N ALA A 107 4.56 -10.39 16.18
CA ALA A 107 5.36 -9.47 16.99
C ALA A 107 4.69 -9.11 18.33
N ALA A 108 3.37 -9.04 18.39
CA ALA A 108 2.60 -8.65 19.57
C ALA A 108 2.39 -9.81 20.56
N LEU A 109 2.36 -11.04 20.06
CA LEU A 109 2.07 -12.22 20.88
C LEU A 109 3.00 -12.41 22.11
N PRO A 110 4.33 -12.19 22.01
CA PRO A 110 5.22 -12.27 23.18
C PRO A 110 4.88 -11.28 24.30
N TYR A 111 4.19 -10.17 23.97
CA TYR A 111 3.72 -9.17 24.95
C TYR A 111 2.33 -9.50 25.52
N GLY A 112 1.73 -10.63 25.14
CA GLY A 112 0.37 -10.99 25.53
C GLY A 112 -0.72 -10.17 24.85
N LEU A 113 -0.41 -9.53 23.74
CA LEU A 113 -1.32 -8.65 22.97
C LEU A 113 -1.84 -9.35 21.72
N TRP A 114 -3.04 -8.94 21.32
CA TRP A 114 -3.70 -9.43 20.12
C TRP A 114 -4.43 -8.31 19.41
N VAL A 115 -4.62 -8.42 18.09
CA VAL A 115 -5.40 -7.44 17.33
C VAL A 115 -6.89 -7.61 17.65
N PRO A 116 -7.63 -6.52 17.92
CA PRO A 116 -9.03 -6.60 18.34
C PRO A 116 -9.99 -7.00 17.23
N VAL A 117 -9.62 -6.74 15.97
CA VAL A 117 -10.43 -7.05 14.80
C VAL A 117 -9.57 -7.78 13.75
N LEU A 118 -10.09 -8.89 13.26
CA LEU A 118 -9.47 -9.69 12.21
C LEU A 118 -10.38 -9.80 11.00
N PRO A 119 -9.89 -9.47 9.79
CA PRO A 119 -10.59 -9.80 8.55
C PRO A 119 -10.47 -11.31 8.24
N GLY A 120 -11.05 -11.75 7.13
CA GLY A 120 -11.02 -13.15 6.70
C GLY A 120 -9.62 -13.73 6.45
N THR A 121 -8.60 -12.88 6.32
CA THR A 121 -7.19 -13.28 6.18
C THR A 121 -6.28 -12.35 6.95
N ARG A 122 -5.20 -12.90 7.52
CA ARG A 122 -4.12 -12.11 8.13
C ARG A 122 -3.10 -11.58 7.11
N GLN A 123 -3.25 -11.95 5.86
CA GLN A 123 -2.38 -11.50 4.75
C GLN A 123 -2.90 -10.20 4.12
N VAL A 124 -3.29 -9.26 4.95
CA VAL A 124 -3.66 -7.88 4.60
C VAL A 124 -2.76 -6.91 5.35
N THR A 125 -2.55 -5.71 4.76
CA THR A 125 -1.78 -4.66 5.41
C THR A 125 -2.64 -3.82 6.35
N ILE A 126 -1.96 -3.14 7.29
CA ILE A 126 -2.62 -2.24 8.26
C ILE A 126 -3.19 -1.00 7.57
N GLY A 127 -2.45 -0.45 6.60
CA GLY A 127 -2.84 0.73 5.84
C GLY A 127 -3.79 0.49 4.69
#